data_b36633a92cbd4ee37d10ff99fff69a7c
#
_entry.id   b36633a92cbd4ee37d10ff99fff69a7c
#
_cell.length_a   1.000
_cell.length_b   1.000
_cell.length_c   1.000
_cell.angle_alpha   90.00
_cell.angle_beta   90.00
_cell.angle_gamma   90.00
#
_symmetry.space_group_name_H-M   'P 1'
#
loop_
_entity.id
_entity.type
_entity.pdbx_description
1 polymer ?
#
loop_
_entity_poly.entity_id
_entity_poly.type
_entity_poly.pdbx_seq_one_letter_code
_entity_poly.pdbx_strand_id
1 'polypeptide(L)'
;MPFKTAHTAEHNYQFDDVGPYMENYRKAFFGHTSLKCGWDCMRHYEILSQGTITEFTNLEGLPRKTMTNFPKARVFYLNSKYYSLTFDEILKCSSSTVYDDLDSLLCYTRDNLTTESAARYVLRKSGHADAKKILYLSNADKSGNYMVEMLAHGFSRITGGQADMWPDFEERYDNYPIEPTKKLYGKGFNYTRFLPAAWRRAPSASLIQERIKEKYYDVIVHCTSEQSDLQYPFLTGEGNAKEYYDLSDIVLICGNDCDNYWSAEKQWYIRDSHNCPIKCLADKAPIFIRELGN
;
A
#
# COMPACT_ATOMS: atom_id res chain seq x y z
N MET A 1 -3.07 -29.95 10.69
CA MET A 1 -3.00 -28.57 10.17
C MET A 1 -2.42 -28.62 8.77
N PRO A 2 -2.95 -27.91 7.79
CA PRO A 2 -2.27 -27.80 6.51
C PRO A 2 -0.93 -27.09 6.72
N PHE A 3 0.16 -27.71 6.33
CA PHE A 3 1.50 -27.16 6.43
C PHE A 3 1.68 -25.95 5.50
N LYS A 4 0.92 -25.92 4.41
CA LYS A 4 0.90 -24.85 3.42
C LYS A 4 -0.54 -24.47 3.08
N THR A 5 -0.79 -23.16 2.84
CA THR A 5 -2.05 -22.73 2.26
C THR A 5 -2.13 -23.22 0.82
N ALA A 6 -3.23 -23.90 0.49
CA ALA A 6 -3.52 -24.19 -0.92
C ALA A 6 -3.91 -22.91 -1.61
N HIS A 7 -3.00 -22.31 -2.38
CA HIS A 7 -3.35 -21.31 -3.37
C HIS A 7 -3.50 -22.01 -4.72
N THR A 8 -4.73 -22.17 -5.14
CA THR A 8 -4.98 -22.46 -6.55
C THR A 8 -4.73 -21.19 -7.36
N ALA A 9 -4.00 -21.31 -8.46
CA ALA A 9 -3.68 -20.21 -9.38
C ALA A 9 -4.92 -19.66 -10.11
N GLU A 10 -6.10 -20.22 -9.85
CA GLU A 10 -7.35 -19.81 -10.45
C GLU A 10 -7.91 -18.56 -9.76
N HIS A 11 -8.42 -17.62 -10.54
CA HIS A 11 -9.01 -16.34 -10.13
C HIS A 11 -10.27 -16.45 -9.25
N ASN A 12 -10.60 -17.63 -8.77
CA ASN A 12 -11.75 -17.85 -7.91
C ASN A 12 -11.39 -17.57 -6.46
N TYR A 13 -11.86 -16.44 -5.95
CA TYR A 13 -11.82 -16.15 -4.51
C TYR A 13 -12.61 -17.22 -3.75
N GLN A 14 -11.89 -18.11 -3.07
CA GLN A 14 -12.46 -19.24 -2.34
C GLN A 14 -13.24 -18.81 -1.10
N PHE A 15 -13.03 -17.59 -0.63
CA PHE A 15 -13.64 -17.07 0.58
C PHE A 15 -14.65 -15.97 0.25
N ASP A 16 -15.78 -15.98 0.94
CA ASP A 16 -16.80 -14.94 0.86
C ASP A 16 -16.73 -13.94 2.02
N ASP A 17 -15.87 -14.21 2.99
CA ASP A 17 -15.67 -13.41 4.18
C ASP A 17 -14.19 -13.28 4.52
N VAL A 18 -13.79 -12.10 4.99
CA VAL A 18 -12.42 -11.78 5.37
C VAL A 18 -11.94 -12.60 6.59
N GLY A 19 -12.82 -12.92 7.52
CA GLY A 19 -12.47 -13.67 8.73
C GLY A 19 -11.89 -15.05 8.40
N PRO A 20 -12.66 -15.94 7.71
CA PRO A 20 -12.14 -17.23 7.24
C PRO A 20 -10.90 -17.11 6.33
N TYR A 21 -10.82 -16.07 5.51
CA TYR A 21 -9.65 -15.80 4.66
C TYR A 21 -8.38 -15.58 5.48
N MET A 22 -8.43 -14.70 6.47
CA MET A 22 -7.28 -14.41 7.34
C MET A 22 -6.96 -15.60 8.25
N GLU A 23 -7.99 -16.32 8.74
CA GLU A 23 -7.83 -17.53 9.55
C GLU A 23 -7.10 -18.64 8.80
N ASN A 24 -7.29 -18.75 7.48
CA ASN A 24 -6.56 -19.71 6.66
C ASN A 24 -5.04 -19.47 6.71
N TYR A 25 -4.59 -18.22 6.75
CA TYR A 25 -3.17 -17.91 6.96
C TYR A 25 -2.74 -18.20 8.38
N ARG A 26 -3.49 -17.76 9.37
CA ARG A 26 -3.14 -17.94 10.79
C ARG A 26 -2.95 -19.40 11.19
N LYS A 27 -3.61 -20.33 10.53
CA LYS A 27 -3.50 -21.78 10.75
C LYS A 27 -2.36 -22.44 9.99
N ALA A 28 -1.65 -21.72 9.13
CA ALA A 28 -0.58 -22.25 8.32
C ALA A 28 0.79 -21.81 8.82
N PHE A 29 1.79 -22.64 8.70
CA PHE A 29 3.18 -22.25 8.99
C PHE A 29 3.76 -21.42 7.85
N PHE A 30 3.41 -21.78 6.61
CA PHE A 30 3.75 -21.03 5.40
C PHE A 30 2.50 -20.56 4.67
N GLY A 31 2.53 -19.30 4.22
CA GLY A 31 1.56 -18.74 3.29
C GLY A 31 2.18 -18.57 1.91
N HIS A 32 1.66 -19.31 0.92
CA HIS A 32 2.16 -19.22 -0.45
C HIS A 32 1.82 -17.87 -1.09
N THR A 33 2.80 -17.27 -1.72
CA THR A 33 2.63 -16.03 -2.50
C THR A 33 3.65 -15.93 -3.64
N SER A 34 3.36 -15.12 -4.63
CA SER A 34 4.22 -14.93 -5.80
C SER A 34 3.98 -13.56 -6.41
N LEU A 35 4.89 -13.13 -7.27
CA LEU A 35 4.64 -12.07 -8.24
C LEU A 35 3.34 -12.36 -9.01
N LYS A 36 2.50 -11.34 -9.16
CA LYS A 36 1.35 -11.33 -10.07
C LYS A 36 1.55 -10.30 -11.15
N CYS A 37 0.68 -9.28 -11.23
CA CYS A 37 0.90 -8.15 -12.13
C CYS A 37 2.10 -7.30 -11.68
N GLY A 38 2.31 -7.19 -10.36
CA GLY A 38 3.43 -6.53 -9.73
C GLY A 38 4.04 -7.34 -8.58
N TRP A 39 5.19 -6.90 -8.09
CA TRP A 39 5.88 -7.50 -6.96
C TRP A 39 5.19 -7.18 -5.64
N ASP A 40 4.76 -5.93 -5.47
CA ASP A 40 4.12 -5.47 -4.26
C ASP A 40 2.63 -5.82 -4.27
N CYS A 41 2.22 -6.71 -3.40
CA CYS A 41 0.88 -7.26 -3.33
C CYS A 41 0.43 -7.32 -1.87
N MET A 42 -0.81 -6.92 -1.60
CA MET A 42 -1.37 -6.90 -0.25
C MET A 42 -1.29 -8.25 0.46
N ARG A 43 -1.42 -9.36 -0.29
CA ARG A 43 -1.30 -10.72 0.26
C ARG A 43 -0.02 -10.96 1.03
N HIS A 44 1.10 -10.38 0.63
CA HIS A 44 2.37 -10.57 1.36
C HIS A 44 2.26 -10.06 2.79
N TYR A 45 1.63 -8.91 2.96
CA TYR A 45 1.42 -8.26 4.25
C TYR A 45 0.33 -8.96 5.07
N GLU A 46 -0.72 -9.46 4.41
CA GLU A 46 -1.78 -10.24 5.04
C GLU A 46 -1.22 -11.53 5.65
N ILE A 47 -0.38 -12.26 4.93
CA ILE A 47 0.31 -13.46 5.43
C ILE A 47 1.15 -13.10 6.66
N LEU A 48 2.03 -12.10 6.54
CA LEU A 48 2.92 -11.69 7.62
C LEU A 48 2.15 -11.21 8.86
N SER A 49 1.01 -10.51 8.66
CA SER A 49 0.18 -10.00 9.75
C SER A 49 -0.46 -11.10 10.60
N GLN A 50 -0.54 -12.32 10.09
CA GLN A 50 -1.05 -13.49 10.81
C GLN A 50 0.06 -14.30 11.53
N GLY A 51 1.30 -13.81 11.52
CA GLY A 51 2.45 -14.54 12.07
C GLY A 51 2.89 -15.73 11.22
N THR A 52 2.50 -15.74 9.96
CA THR A 52 2.78 -16.81 9.00
C THR A 52 3.98 -16.44 8.14
N ILE A 53 4.89 -17.36 7.87
CA ILE A 53 6.05 -17.14 7.00
C ILE A 53 5.54 -17.05 5.55
N THR A 54 5.91 -16.00 4.83
CA THR A 54 5.65 -15.93 3.39
C THR A 54 6.53 -16.92 2.63
N GLU A 55 5.94 -17.93 2.00
CA GLU A 55 6.58 -18.72 0.96
C GLU A 55 6.51 -17.93 -0.34
N PHE A 56 7.50 -17.06 -0.57
CA PHE A 56 7.50 -16.16 -1.70
C PHE A 56 8.27 -16.76 -2.87
N THR A 57 7.54 -17.28 -3.84
CA THR A 57 8.13 -17.83 -5.07
C THR A 57 8.86 -16.73 -5.83
N ASN A 58 10.09 -16.97 -6.23
CA ASN A 58 10.96 -16.06 -6.97
C ASN A 58 11.37 -14.79 -6.19
N LEU A 59 11.42 -14.84 -4.86
CA LEU A 59 11.86 -13.71 -4.04
C LEU A 59 13.26 -13.19 -4.43
N GLU A 60 14.15 -14.05 -4.90
CA GLU A 60 15.48 -13.70 -5.41
C GLU A 60 15.44 -12.80 -6.64
N GLY A 61 14.36 -12.87 -7.43
CA GLY A 61 14.12 -11.99 -8.59
C GLY A 61 13.56 -10.61 -8.23
N LEU A 62 13.18 -10.39 -6.96
CA LEU A 62 12.60 -9.13 -6.53
C LEU A 62 13.62 -8.00 -6.63
N PRO A 63 13.34 -6.92 -7.41
CA PRO A 63 14.24 -5.80 -7.56
C PRO A 63 14.64 -5.19 -6.21
N ARG A 64 15.90 -4.82 -6.08
CA ARG A 64 16.44 -4.34 -4.78
C ARG A 64 15.68 -3.12 -4.24
N LYS A 65 15.25 -2.22 -5.13
CA LYS A 65 14.58 -0.96 -4.78
C LYS A 65 13.06 -1.08 -4.70
N THR A 66 12.49 -2.22 -5.03
CA THR A 66 11.04 -2.50 -4.87
C THR A 66 10.80 -3.12 -3.51
N MET A 67 9.67 -2.81 -2.86
CA MET A 67 9.30 -3.29 -1.52
C MET A 67 10.46 -3.13 -0.50
N THR A 68 11.01 -1.93 -0.40
CA THR A 68 12.23 -1.67 0.40
C THR A 68 12.06 -1.95 1.89
N ASN A 69 10.86 -1.85 2.42
CA ASN A 69 10.55 -2.13 3.82
C ASN A 69 10.15 -3.60 4.07
N PHE A 70 9.90 -4.37 3.01
CA PHE A 70 9.60 -5.79 3.15
C PHE A 70 10.83 -6.54 3.66
N PRO A 71 10.72 -7.44 4.65
CA PRO A 71 11.87 -8.08 5.30
C PRO A 71 12.45 -9.22 4.44
N LYS A 72 12.90 -8.91 3.22
CA LYS A 72 13.36 -9.85 2.20
C LYS A 72 14.38 -10.87 2.74
N ALA A 73 15.44 -10.37 3.37
CA ALA A 73 16.51 -11.23 3.91
C ALA A 73 15.99 -12.17 5.01
N ARG A 74 15.10 -11.69 5.86
CA ARG A 74 14.51 -12.51 6.92
C ARG A 74 13.56 -13.56 6.36
N VAL A 75 12.70 -13.18 5.43
CA VAL A 75 11.78 -14.12 4.74
C VAL A 75 12.60 -15.19 4.01
N PHE A 76 13.65 -14.80 3.30
CA PHE A 76 14.55 -15.72 2.63
C PHE A 76 15.22 -16.68 3.63
N TYR A 77 15.75 -16.17 4.73
CA TYR A 77 16.36 -16.99 5.79
C TYR A 77 15.38 -18.00 6.38
N LEU A 78 14.16 -17.57 6.73
CA LEU A 78 13.15 -18.46 7.31
C LEU A 78 12.68 -19.54 6.33
N ASN A 79 12.54 -19.19 5.05
CA ASN A 79 12.27 -20.17 4.00
C ASN A 79 13.42 -21.19 3.91
N SER A 80 14.68 -20.73 3.85
CA SER A 80 15.84 -21.65 3.78
C SER A 80 15.91 -22.57 4.99
N LYS A 81 15.53 -22.08 6.16
CA LYS A 81 15.62 -22.83 7.42
C LYS A 81 14.53 -23.89 7.57
N TYR A 82 13.30 -23.58 7.14
CA TYR A 82 12.13 -24.39 7.50
C TYR A 82 11.44 -25.06 6.31
N TYR A 83 11.65 -24.60 5.07
CA TYR A 83 10.84 -25.03 3.93
C TYR A 83 11.01 -26.52 3.57
N SER A 84 12.21 -27.07 3.75
CA SER A 84 12.53 -28.47 3.49
C SER A 84 12.13 -29.42 4.62
N LEU A 85 11.78 -28.87 5.78
CA LEU A 85 11.41 -29.66 6.95
C LEU A 85 9.95 -30.09 6.88
N THR A 86 9.67 -31.28 7.37
CA THR A 86 8.31 -31.73 7.65
C THR A 86 7.78 -31.05 8.92
N PHE A 87 6.47 -31.06 9.10
CA PHE A 87 5.86 -30.52 10.30
C PHE A 87 6.40 -31.17 11.59
N ASP A 88 6.60 -32.48 11.57
CA ASP A 88 7.16 -33.21 12.71
C ASP A 88 8.61 -32.84 13.02
N GLU A 89 9.40 -32.52 12.01
CA GLU A 89 10.76 -31.99 12.17
C GLU A 89 10.78 -30.62 12.75
N ILE A 90 9.87 -29.74 12.32
CA ILE A 90 9.71 -28.40 12.92
C ILE A 90 9.30 -28.50 14.38
N LEU A 91 8.39 -29.41 14.73
CA LEU A 91 8.00 -29.64 16.13
C LEU A 91 9.14 -30.19 17.01
N LYS A 92 10.13 -30.83 16.40
CA LYS A 92 11.35 -31.30 17.11
C LYS A 92 12.40 -30.18 17.25
N CYS A 93 12.32 -29.10 16.46
CA CYS A 93 13.15 -27.95 16.71
C CYS A 93 12.84 -27.42 18.11
N SER A 94 13.83 -26.77 18.73
CA SER A 94 13.55 -26.09 19.99
C SER A 94 12.36 -25.16 19.80
N SER A 95 11.31 -25.37 20.57
CA SER A 95 10.10 -24.54 20.49
C SER A 95 10.44 -23.05 20.67
N SER A 96 11.38 -22.71 21.56
CA SER A 96 11.85 -21.33 21.73
C SER A 96 12.40 -20.75 20.41
N THR A 97 13.25 -21.48 19.69
CA THR A 97 13.84 -20.99 18.42
C THR A 97 12.78 -20.70 17.36
N VAL A 98 11.79 -21.58 17.21
CA VAL A 98 10.70 -21.39 16.23
C VAL A 98 9.84 -20.21 16.62
N TYR A 99 9.47 -20.10 17.90
CA TYR A 99 8.69 -18.97 18.41
C TYR A 99 9.44 -17.64 18.28
N ASP A 100 10.73 -17.61 18.60
CA ASP A 100 11.55 -16.39 18.47
C ASP A 100 11.64 -15.92 17.04
N ASP A 101 11.77 -16.83 16.08
CA ASP A 101 11.80 -16.52 14.65
C ASP A 101 10.45 -15.92 14.17
N LEU A 102 9.33 -16.55 14.56
CA LEU A 102 7.99 -16.10 14.17
C LEU A 102 7.62 -14.79 14.87
N ASP A 103 7.87 -14.70 16.18
CA ASP A 103 7.60 -13.48 16.96
C ASP A 103 8.40 -12.30 16.43
N SER A 104 9.68 -12.51 16.15
CA SER A 104 10.54 -11.48 15.58
C SER A 104 10.08 -11.01 14.18
N LEU A 105 9.51 -11.92 13.36
CA LEU A 105 8.92 -11.55 12.06
C LEU A 105 7.63 -10.75 12.27
N LEU A 106 6.77 -11.18 13.20
CA LEU A 106 5.52 -10.51 13.51
C LEU A 106 5.76 -9.12 14.15
N CYS A 107 6.72 -9.02 15.07
CA CYS A 107 7.14 -7.72 15.64
C CYS A 107 7.64 -6.78 14.56
N TYR A 108 8.51 -7.26 13.66
CA TYR A 108 8.94 -6.45 12.52
C TYR A 108 7.77 -5.98 11.66
N THR A 109 6.83 -6.86 11.37
CA THR A 109 5.63 -6.56 10.57
C THR A 109 4.79 -5.46 11.22
N ARG A 110 4.50 -5.61 12.52
CA ARG A 110 3.76 -4.62 13.31
C ARG A 110 4.45 -3.25 13.32
N ASP A 111 5.76 -3.23 13.45
CA ASP A 111 6.49 -1.99 13.66
C ASP A 111 6.82 -1.27 12.33
N ASN A 112 6.93 -2.02 11.20
CA ASN A 112 7.42 -1.47 9.93
C ASN A 112 6.48 -1.61 8.74
N LEU A 113 5.51 -2.53 8.77
CA LEU A 113 4.68 -2.84 7.60
C LEU A 113 3.21 -2.45 7.76
N THR A 114 2.91 -1.62 8.76
CA THR A 114 1.57 -1.06 8.93
C THR A 114 1.34 0.11 7.98
N THR A 115 0.09 0.42 7.71
CA THR A 115 -0.30 1.60 6.92
C THR A 115 0.18 2.91 7.56
N GLU A 116 0.19 2.97 8.90
CA GLU A 116 0.75 4.11 9.64
C GLU A 116 2.26 4.25 9.41
N SER A 117 2.99 3.13 9.42
CA SER A 117 4.43 3.13 9.12
C SER A 117 4.70 3.60 7.70
N ALA A 118 3.87 3.18 6.72
CA ALA A 118 3.97 3.63 5.33
C ALA A 118 3.71 5.13 5.19
N ALA A 119 2.65 5.65 5.81
CA ALA A 119 2.35 7.08 5.80
C ALA A 119 3.47 7.92 6.46
N ARG A 120 3.96 7.48 7.62
CA ARG A 120 5.12 8.13 8.28
C ARG A 120 6.40 8.05 7.46
N TYR A 121 6.62 6.95 6.75
CA TYR A 121 7.75 6.83 5.83
C TYR A 121 7.68 7.87 4.71
N VAL A 122 6.52 8.03 4.08
CA VAL A 122 6.29 9.04 3.05
C VAL A 122 6.59 10.44 3.59
N LEU A 123 5.97 10.83 4.71
CA LEU A 123 6.18 12.16 5.29
C LEU A 123 7.63 12.41 5.69
N ARG A 124 8.27 11.45 6.33
CA ARG A 124 9.68 11.59 6.76
C ARG A 124 10.62 11.72 5.57
N LYS A 125 10.43 10.92 4.51
CA LYS A 125 11.30 10.94 3.33
C LYS A 125 11.09 12.16 2.44
N SER A 126 9.91 12.76 2.49
CA SER A 126 9.61 14.02 1.79
C SER A 126 9.93 15.28 2.61
N GLY A 127 10.43 15.14 3.84
CA GLY A 127 10.78 16.31 4.68
C GLY A 127 9.61 16.84 5.52
N HIS A 128 8.47 16.14 5.57
CA HIS A 128 7.23 16.58 6.25
C HIS A 128 6.89 15.74 7.48
N ALA A 129 7.89 15.29 8.22
CA ALA A 129 7.68 14.39 9.37
C ALA A 129 6.69 14.91 10.41
N ASP A 130 6.58 16.23 10.57
CA ASP A 130 5.74 16.91 11.56
C ASP A 130 4.40 17.41 10.98
N ALA A 131 4.09 17.11 9.70
CA ALA A 131 2.86 17.54 9.04
C ALA A 131 1.62 17.02 9.77
N LYS A 132 0.67 17.91 10.01
CA LYS A 132 -0.61 17.63 10.68
C LYS A 132 -1.81 17.87 9.77
N LYS A 133 -1.73 18.87 8.90
CA LYS A 133 -2.77 19.23 7.95
C LYS A 133 -2.40 18.65 6.59
N ILE A 134 -2.94 17.49 6.29
CA ILE A 134 -2.61 16.72 5.09
C ILE A 134 -3.81 16.72 4.16
N LEU A 135 -3.57 17.06 2.89
CA LEU A 135 -4.50 16.80 1.80
C LEU A 135 -4.04 15.54 1.08
N TYR A 136 -4.85 14.49 1.10
CA TYR A 136 -4.60 13.26 0.37
C TYR A 136 -5.50 13.20 -0.86
N LEU A 137 -4.90 13.25 -2.02
CA LEU A 137 -5.56 13.20 -3.31
C LEU A 137 -5.32 11.84 -3.98
N SER A 138 -6.34 11.30 -4.63
CA SER A 138 -6.17 10.21 -5.55
C SER A 138 -6.88 10.49 -6.87
N ASN A 139 -6.39 9.90 -7.94
CA ASN A 139 -7.05 9.98 -9.25
C ASN A 139 -7.93 8.74 -9.53
N ALA A 140 -8.18 7.93 -8.52
CA ALA A 140 -9.06 6.79 -8.65
C ALA A 140 -10.49 7.28 -8.90
N ASP A 141 -11.04 6.95 -10.04
CA ASP A 141 -12.47 7.11 -10.35
C ASP A 141 -13.31 5.98 -9.74
N LYS A 142 -12.64 4.95 -9.23
CA LYS A 142 -13.24 3.82 -8.50
C LYS A 142 -12.36 3.42 -7.33
N SER A 143 -12.99 3.09 -6.22
CA SER A 143 -12.32 2.38 -5.14
C SER A 143 -11.82 1.02 -5.60
N GLY A 144 -10.80 0.50 -4.94
CA GLY A 144 -10.31 -0.84 -5.19
C GLY A 144 -8.83 -0.93 -5.55
N ASN A 145 -8.13 0.19 -5.59
CA ASN A 145 -6.67 0.14 -5.57
C ASN A 145 -6.18 0.11 -4.13
N TYR A 146 -5.77 -1.07 -3.66
CA TYR A 146 -5.39 -1.26 -2.26
C TYR A 146 -4.25 -0.34 -1.80
N MET A 147 -3.33 0.07 -2.66
CA MET A 147 -2.27 1.00 -2.27
C MET A 147 -2.84 2.39 -1.94
N VAL A 148 -3.76 2.88 -2.77
CA VAL A 148 -4.47 4.15 -2.51
C VAL A 148 -5.21 4.06 -1.18
N GLU A 149 -5.91 2.95 -0.94
CA GLU A 149 -6.70 2.76 0.26
C GLU A 149 -5.84 2.56 1.51
N MET A 150 -4.73 1.81 1.42
CA MET A 150 -3.82 1.61 2.55
C MET A 150 -3.13 2.91 2.98
N LEU A 151 -2.75 3.76 2.03
CA LEU A 151 -2.18 5.07 2.36
C LEU A 151 -3.24 6.03 2.90
N ALA A 152 -4.47 6.02 2.36
CA ALA A 152 -5.59 6.77 2.93
C ALA A 152 -5.84 6.39 4.39
N HIS A 153 -5.84 5.08 4.70
CA HIS A 153 -5.91 4.60 6.07
C HIS A 153 -4.75 5.12 6.92
N GLY A 154 -3.52 4.98 6.42
CA GLY A 154 -2.33 5.40 7.15
C GLY A 154 -2.35 6.89 7.49
N PHE A 155 -2.65 7.76 6.52
CA PHE A 155 -2.76 9.20 6.76
C PHE A 155 -3.90 9.56 7.71
N SER A 156 -5.06 8.91 7.60
CA SER A 156 -6.15 9.08 8.57
C SER A 156 -5.71 8.71 9.99
N ARG A 157 -5.04 7.57 10.14
CA ARG A 157 -4.60 7.07 11.45
C ARG A 157 -3.61 8.00 12.13
N ILE A 158 -2.58 8.45 11.40
CA ILE A 158 -1.54 9.30 11.99
C ILE A 158 -2.02 10.73 12.31
N THR A 159 -3.13 11.16 11.68
CA THR A 159 -3.76 12.48 11.93
C THR A 159 -4.99 12.40 12.84
N GLY A 160 -5.35 11.22 13.34
CA GLY A 160 -6.58 11.05 14.14
C GLY A 160 -7.84 11.41 13.37
N GLY A 161 -7.91 11.12 12.06
CA GLY A 161 -9.03 11.43 11.19
C GLY A 161 -9.05 12.88 10.68
N GLN A 162 -7.95 13.63 10.83
CA GLN A 162 -7.89 15.04 10.42
C GLN A 162 -7.37 15.26 8.98
N ALA A 163 -6.88 14.21 8.30
CA ALA A 163 -6.53 14.32 6.88
C ALA A 163 -7.78 14.57 6.03
N ASP A 164 -7.69 15.54 5.12
CA ASP A 164 -8.70 15.72 4.07
C ASP A 164 -8.40 14.76 2.92
N MET A 165 -9.41 14.07 2.42
CA MET A 165 -9.29 13.07 1.37
C MET A 165 -10.17 13.42 0.18
N TRP A 166 -9.61 13.28 -1.02
CA TRP A 166 -10.35 13.47 -2.26
C TRP A 166 -9.92 12.46 -3.34
N PRO A 167 -10.86 11.79 -4.01
CA PRO A 167 -12.30 11.78 -3.72
C PRO A 167 -12.62 11.06 -2.41
N ASP A 168 -13.82 11.37 -1.88
CA ASP A 168 -14.36 10.65 -0.73
C ASP A 168 -14.99 9.34 -1.19
N PHE A 169 -14.44 8.22 -0.73
CA PHE A 169 -14.97 6.89 -1.00
C PHE A 169 -15.66 6.34 0.23
N GLU A 170 -16.97 6.14 0.13
CA GLU A 170 -17.81 5.70 1.26
C GLU A 170 -17.43 4.34 1.82
N GLU A 171 -16.93 3.45 0.96
CA GLU A 171 -16.51 2.09 1.32
C GLU A 171 -15.30 2.04 2.26
N ARG A 172 -14.61 3.14 2.49
CA ARG A 172 -13.55 3.26 3.50
C ARG A 172 -14.07 3.17 4.93
N TYR A 173 -15.35 3.49 5.14
CA TYR A 173 -15.90 3.70 6.47
C TYR A 173 -16.69 2.49 6.98
N ASP A 174 -16.61 2.21 8.28
CA ASP A 174 -17.15 1.02 8.94
C ASP A 174 -18.68 0.89 8.83
N ASN A 175 -19.39 1.99 8.60
CA ASN A 175 -20.83 2.02 8.36
C ASN A 175 -21.26 1.69 6.93
N TYR A 176 -20.33 1.54 5.99
CA TYR A 176 -20.67 1.14 4.62
C TYR A 176 -21.23 -0.29 4.59
N PRO A 177 -22.27 -0.58 3.79
CA PRO A 177 -22.84 -1.92 3.72
C PRO A 177 -21.85 -2.98 3.24
N ILE A 178 -21.92 -4.20 3.79
CA ILE A 178 -20.99 -5.29 3.41
C ILE A 178 -21.28 -5.80 1.99
N GLU A 179 -22.53 -5.94 1.60
CA GLU A 179 -22.89 -6.58 0.32
C GLU A 179 -22.30 -5.86 -0.91
N PRO A 180 -22.31 -4.51 -1.01
CA PRO A 180 -21.63 -3.83 -2.10
C PRO A 180 -20.13 -4.07 -2.14
N THR A 181 -19.43 -4.26 -1.00
CA THR A 181 -17.97 -4.48 -0.98
C THR A 181 -17.58 -5.76 -1.70
N LYS A 182 -18.46 -6.78 -1.71
CA LYS A 182 -18.21 -8.06 -2.40
C LYS A 182 -18.07 -7.92 -3.92
N LYS A 183 -18.53 -6.80 -4.49
CA LYS A 183 -18.39 -6.47 -5.92
C LYS A 183 -17.08 -5.78 -6.25
N LEU A 184 -16.33 -5.34 -5.25
CA LEU A 184 -15.03 -4.71 -5.42
C LEU A 184 -13.95 -5.75 -5.69
N TYR A 185 -12.82 -5.29 -6.21
CA TYR A 185 -11.67 -6.17 -6.43
C TYR A 185 -11.31 -6.91 -5.13
N GLY A 186 -11.02 -8.20 -5.20
CA GLY A 186 -10.73 -8.99 -4.00
C GLY A 186 -11.85 -8.99 -2.96
N LYS A 187 -13.12 -8.77 -3.38
CA LYS A 187 -14.29 -8.65 -2.49
C LYS A 187 -14.14 -7.56 -1.42
N GLY A 188 -13.26 -6.59 -1.65
CA GLY A 188 -13.01 -5.50 -0.71
C GLY A 188 -12.28 -5.90 0.56
N PHE A 189 -11.69 -7.11 0.63
CA PHE A 189 -11.04 -7.60 1.83
C PHE A 189 -9.87 -6.72 2.24
N ASN A 190 -9.83 -6.36 3.53
CA ASN A 190 -8.77 -5.62 4.23
C ASN A 190 -8.50 -4.20 3.73
N TYR A 191 -9.20 -3.70 2.69
CA TYR A 191 -9.06 -2.31 2.22
C TYR A 191 -10.39 -1.53 2.19
N THR A 192 -11.47 -2.12 2.70
CA THR A 192 -12.75 -1.44 2.90
C THR A 192 -13.15 -1.47 4.36
N ARG A 193 -14.04 -0.55 4.78
CA ARG A 193 -14.64 -0.49 6.12
C ARG A 193 -13.61 -0.41 7.26
N PHE A 194 -12.47 0.19 7.02
CA PHE A 194 -11.33 0.21 7.94
C PHE A 194 -11.21 1.53 8.73
N LEU A 195 -11.98 2.56 8.37
CA LEU A 195 -12.03 3.83 9.09
C LEU A 195 -13.34 3.97 9.87
N PRO A 196 -13.31 4.56 11.08
CA PRO A 196 -14.53 4.95 11.78
C PRO A 196 -15.36 5.94 10.94
N ALA A 197 -16.67 5.73 10.84
CA ALA A 197 -17.57 6.65 10.14
C ALA A 197 -17.49 8.09 10.69
N ALA A 198 -17.23 8.24 11.98
CA ALA A 198 -17.03 9.54 12.64
C ALA A 198 -15.81 10.32 12.12
N TRP A 199 -14.89 9.67 11.39
CA TRP A 199 -13.71 10.31 10.79
C TRP A 199 -13.95 10.80 9.36
N ARG A 200 -15.14 10.52 8.79
CA ARG A 200 -15.49 10.97 7.45
C ARG A 200 -15.64 12.50 7.42
N ARG A 201 -14.80 13.17 6.65
CA ARG A 201 -14.81 14.63 6.53
C ARG A 201 -15.40 15.12 5.21
N ALA A 202 -15.27 14.39 4.13
CA ALA A 202 -15.84 14.63 2.81
C ALA A 202 -15.87 16.13 2.40
N PRO A 203 -14.73 16.83 2.38
CA PRO A 203 -14.70 18.23 2.01
C PRO A 203 -15.15 18.42 0.55
N SER A 204 -15.91 19.47 0.26
CA SER A 204 -16.27 19.78 -1.11
C SER A 204 -15.04 20.21 -1.92
N ALA A 205 -15.08 20.05 -3.23
CA ALA A 205 -14.01 20.52 -4.11
C ALA A 205 -13.74 22.03 -3.95
N SER A 206 -14.77 22.84 -3.76
CA SER A 206 -14.65 24.29 -3.51
C SER A 206 -13.91 24.58 -2.21
N LEU A 207 -14.22 23.85 -1.13
CA LEU A 207 -13.53 24.00 0.15
C LEU A 207 -12.04 23.60 0.06
N ILE A 208 -11.74 22.52 -0.68
CA ILE A 208 -10.35 22.13 -0.92
C ILE A 208 -9.61 23.23 -1.68
N GLN A 209 -10.24 23.77 -2.73
CA GLN A 209 -9.65 24.84 -3.55
C GLN A 209 -9.39 26.09 -2.72
N GLU A 210 -10.31 26.48 -1.85
CA GLU A 210 -10.14 27.59 -0.90
C GLU A 210 -8.96 27.35 0.03
N ARG A 211 -8.90 26.17 0.67
CA ARG A 211 -7.81 25.77 1.56
C ARG A 211 -6.45 25.72 0.87
N ILE A 212 -6.41 25.32 -0.40
CA ILE A 212 -5.18 25.37 -1.21
C ILE A 212 -4.72 26.84 -1.37
N LYS A 213 -5.62 27.74 -1.75
CA LYS A 213 -5.30 29.16 -1.91
C LYS A 213 -4.82 29.83 -0.61
N GLU A 214 -5.37 29.40 0.51
CA GLU A 214 -5.00 29.87 1.85
C GLU A 214 -3.73 29.22 2.43
N LYS A 215 -3.11 28.30 1.70
CA LYS A 215 -1.98 27.49 2.18
C LYS A 215 -2.29 26.76 3.50
N TYR A 216 -3.50 26.22 3.61
CA TYR A 216 -3.97 25.55 4.83
C TYR A 216 -3.24 24.26 5.13
N TYR A 217 -2.80 23.52 4.09
CA TYR A 217 -2.17 22.21 4.25
C TYR A 217 -0.66 22.34 4.45
N ASP A 218 -0.10 21.51 5.32
CA ASP A 218 1.35 21.39 5.50
C ASP A 218 1.98 20.61 4.33
N VAL A 219 1.23 19.68 3.74
CA VAL A 219 1.64 18.86 2.60
C VAL A 219 0.43 18.38 1.80
N ILE A 220 0.60 18.30 0.49
CA ILE A 220 -0.37 17.70 -0.44
C ILE A 220 0.23 16.41 -0.97
N VAL A 221 -0.42 15.29 -0.69
CA VAL A 221 0.00 13.96 -1.16
C VAL A 221 -0.93 13.50 -2.26
N HIS A 222 -0.40 13.26 -3.43
CA HIS A 222 -1.16 12.75 -4.56
C HIS A 222 -0.75 11.33 -4.90
N CYS A 223 -1.66 10.36 -4.74
CA CYS A 223 -1.45 8.97 -5.07
C CYS A 223 -2.18 8.61 -6.38
N THR A 224 -1.43 8.12 -7.35
CA THR A 224 -1.99 7.67 -8.63
C THR A 224 -2.21 6.16 -8.60
N SER A 225 -3.35 5.71 -9.09
CA SER A 225 -3.60 4.31 -9.41
C SER A 225 -3.36 4.05 -10.90
N GLU A 226 -3.29 2.79 -11.28
CA GLU A 226 -3.24 2.40 -12.70
C GLU A 226 -4.38 3.01 -13.51
N GLN A 227 -4.08 3.30 -14.76
CA GLN A 227 -5.02 3.39 -15.87
C GLN A 227 -5.87 4.64 -16.04
N SER A 228 -5.84 5.65 -15.25
CA SER A 228 -6.67 6.78 -15.59
C SER A 228 -6.00 7.73 -16.56
N ASP A 229 -6.73 8.15 -17.57
CA ASP A 229 -6.55 9.42 -18.27
C ASP A 229 -6.53 10.52 -17.22
N LEU A 230 -5.34 10.91 -16.91
CA LEU A 230 -4.91 11.54 -15.68
C LEU A 230 -5.60 12.89 -15.48
N GLN A 231 -6.73 12.85 -14.85
CA GLN A 231 -7.22 14.03 -14.15
C GLN A 231 -6.46 14.12 -12.83
N TYR A 232 -5.59 15.11 -12.71
CA TYR A 232 -4.95 15.48 -11.44
C TYR A 232 -5.75 16.62 -10.84
N PRO A 233 -6.84 16.34 -10.12
CA PRO A 233 -7.63 17.38 -9.50
C PRO A 233 -6.72 18.21 -8.59
N PHE A 234 -6.87 19.51 -8.66
CA PHE A 234 -6.09 20.47 -7.88
C PHE A 234 -4.58 20.57 -8.22
N LEU A 235 -4.04 19.79 -9.13
CA LEU A 235 -2.64 19.91 -9.59
C LEU A 235 -2.53 20.50 -10.99
N THR A 236 -3.63 20.54 -11.74
CA THR A 236 -3.72 21.12 -13.08
C THR A 236 -4.91 22.10 -13.17
N GLY A 237 -4.91 22.98 -14.15
CA GLY A 237 -5.95 23.99 -14.32
C GLY A 237 -5.64 25.29 -13.56
N GLU A 238 -6.55 26.24 -13.63
CA GLU A 238 -6.46 27.53 -12.94
C GLU A 238 -6.63 27.37 -11.42
N GLY A 239 -5.84 28.07 -10.63
CA GLY A 239 -5.88 28.01 -9.17
C GLY A 239 -5.42 26.65 -8.61
N ASN A 240 -4.57 25.94 -9.34
CA ASN A 240 -4.02 24.65 -8.90
C ASN A 240 -2.98 24.81 -7.77
N ALA A 241 -2.67 23.72 -7.08
CA ALA A 241 -1.77 23.75 -5.92
C ALA A 241 -0.36 24.31 -6.24
N LYS A 242 0.14 24.12 -7.47
CA LYS A 242 1.47 24.63 -7.88
C LYS A 242 1.56 26.15 -7.95
N GLU A 243 0.44 26.85 -7.96
CA GLU A 243 0.41 28.31 -7.90
C GLU A 243 0.62 28.84 -6.48
N TYR A 244 0.38 28.00 -5.47
CA TYR A 244 0.40 28.39 -4.06
C TYR A 244 1.45 27.66 -3.23
N TYR A 245 1.77 26.42 -3.55
CA TYR A 245 2.69 25.56 -2.81
C TYR A 245 4.02 25.42 -3.54
N ASP A 246 5.10 25.33 -2.79
CA ASP A 246 6.36 24.88 -3.34
C ASP A 246 6.24 23.40 -3.78
N LEU A 247 6.96 23.04 -4.84
CA LEU A 247 6.88 21.66 -5.35
C LEU A 247 7.42 20.63 -4.35
N SER A 248 8.25 21.04 -3.39
CA SER A 248 8.69 20.21 -2.26
C SER A 248 7.53 19.79 -1.35
N ASP A 249 6.45 20.59 -1.28
CA ASP A 249 5.28 20.33 -0.44
C ASP A 249 4.19 19.53 -1.16
N ILE A 250 4.44 19.15 -2.42
CA ILE A 250 3.56 18.31 -3.24
C ILE A 250 4.23 16.97 -3.44
N VAL A 251 3.81 15.97 -2.69
CA VAL A 251 4.35 14.60 -2.73
C VAL A 251 3.58 13.77 -3.73
N LEU A 252 4.28 13.11 -4.64
CA LEU A 252 3.69 12.25 -5.65
C LEU A 252 3.97 10.78 -5.32
N ILE A 253 2.95 9.93 -5.44
CA ILE A 253 3.06 8.49 -5.24
C ILE A 253 2.54 7.78 -6.48
N CYS A 254 3.42 7.06 -7.17
CA CYS A 254 3.07 6.22 -8.30
C CYS A 254 2.76 4.80 -7.81
N GLY A 255 1.48 4.44 -7.83
CA GLY A 255 0.97 3.14 -7.36
C GLY A 255 0.86 2.08 -8.44
N ASN A 256 1.39 2.30 -9.62
CA ASN A 256 1.26 1.37 -10.75
C ASN A 256 1.98 0.05 -10.49
N ASP A 257 1.37 -1.04 -10.96
CA ASP A 257 2.01 -2.35 -11.09
C ASP A 257 2.93 -2.34 -12.31
N CYS A 258 4.10 -2.95 -12.20
CA CYS A 258 5.11 -3.24 -13.22
C CYS A 258 5.40 -2.15 -14.29
N ASP A 259 6.50 -2.34 -15.03
CA ASP A 259 6.96 -1.54 -16.18
C ASP A 259 7.45 -0.11 -15.88
N ASN A 260 7.66 0.22 -14.62
CA ASN A 260 8.39 1.42 -14.28
C ASN A 260 9.89 1.12 -14.29
N TYR A 261 10.54 1.11 -15.47
CA TYR A 261 11.98 1.04 -15.49
C TYR A 261 12.61 2.42 -15.52
N TRP A 262 13.70 2.53 -14.82
CA TRP A 262 14.59 3.65 -14.96
C TRP A 262 15.29 3.56 -16.32
N SER A 263 15.14 4.56 -17.15
CA SER A 263 15.96 4.72 -18.34
C SER A 263 17.14 5.63 -18.01
N ALA A 264 18.33 5.06 -18.00
CA ALA A 264 19.57 5.83 -17.85
C ALA A 264 19.77 6.88 -18.98
N GLU A 265 19.23 6.60 -20.16
CA GLU A 265 19.33 7.46 -21.34
C GLU A 265 18.43 8.69 -21.25
N LYS A 266 17.28 8.55 -20.59
CA LYS A 266 16.30 9.65 -20.43
C LYS A 266 16.25 10.24 -19.03
N GLN A 267 16.95 9.66 -18.06
CA GLN A 267 16.90 10.01 -16.63
C GLN A 267 15.47 9.99 -16.03
N TRP A 268 14.58 9.15 -16.58
CA TRP A 268 13.17 9.10 -16.23
C TRP A 268 12.67 7.67 -16.07
N TYR A 269 11.63 7.51 -15.26
CA TYR A 269 10.82 6.31 -15.24
C TYR A 269 9.90 6.34 -16.45
N ILE A 270 10.15 5.45 -17.40
CA ILE A 270 9.35 5.36 -18.61
C ILE A 270 8.17 4.43 -18.34
N ARG A 271 6.98 4.98 -18.41
CA ARG A 271 5.84 4.27 -18.93
C ARG A 271 5.59 4.80 -20.35
N ASP A 272 5.28 3.93 -21.28
CA ASP A 272 4.98 4.27 -22.68
C ASP A 272 3.70 5.11 -22.88
N SER A 273 3.08 5.61 -21.83
CA SER A 273 1.97 6.53 -21.94
C SER A 273 2.47 7.96 -22.06
N HIS A 274 2.28 8.54 -23.22
CA HIS A 274 2.72 9.88 -23.60
C HIS A 274 2.21 11.05 -22.71
N ASN A 275 1.43 10.79 -21.67
CA ASN A 275 0.70 11.78 -20.87
C ASN A 275 0.88 11.65 -19.36
N CYS A 276 2.05 11.24 -18.85
CA CYS A 276 2.25 11.26 -17.39
C CYS A 276 2.56 12.70 -16.93
N PRO A 277 1.63 13.42 -16.29
CA PRO A 277 1.86 14.79 -15.79
C PRO A 277 2.84 14.84 -14.62
N ILE A 278 3.20 13.69 -14.04
CA ILE A 278 4.33 13.56 -13.11
C ILE A 278 5.61 14.09 -13.75
N LYS A 279 5.75 13.99 -15.06
CA LYS A 279 6.94 14.41 -15.79
C LYS A 279 7.30 15.89 -15.57
N CYS A 280 6.33 16.77 -15.48
CA CYS A 280 6.60 18.20 -15.26
C CYS A 280 6.82 18.56 -13.77
N LEU A 281 6.52 17.64 -12.86
CA LEU A 281 6.70 17.83 -11.42
C LEU A 281 7.93 17.08 -10.87
N ALA A 282 8.42 16.08 -11.60
CA ALA A 282 9.41 15.12 -11.13
C ALA A 282 10.78 15.73 -10.80
N ASP A 283 11.14 16.85 -11.41
CA ASP A 283 12.45 17.46 -11.16
C ASP A 283 12.57 18.14 -9.80
N LYS A 284 11.44 18.43 -9.14
CA LYS A 284 11.40 19.24 -7.92
C LYS A 284 10.49 18.68 -6.81
N ALA A 285 9.52 17.82 -7.15
CA ALA A 285 8.61 17.23 -6.19
C ALA A 285 9.15 15.89 -5.66
N PRO A 286 8.99 15.55 -4.37
CA PRO A 286 9.27 14.22 -3.86
C PRO A 286 8.38 13.18 -4.56
N ILE A 287 9.00 12.14 -5.14
CA ILE A 287 8.29 11.07 -5.84
C ILE A 287 8.58 9.74 -5.19
N PHE A 288 7.51 9.00 -4.87
CA PHE A 288 7.56 7.63 -4.43
C PHE A 288 7.04 6.72 -5.53
N ILE A 289 7.79 5.70 -5.85
CA ILE A 289 7.43 4.73 -6.87
C ILE A 289 7.31 3.37 -6.19
N ARG A 290 6.14 2.76 -6.32
CA ARG A 290 5.83 1.46 -5.71
C ARG A 290 6.75 0.37 -6.22
N GLU A 291 6.96 0.30 -7.53
CA GLU A 291 7.77 -0.72 -8.17
C GLU A 291 8.80 -0.10 -9.09
N LEU A 292 10.06 -0.33 -8.76
CA LEU A 292 11.20 0.03 -9.57
C LEU A 292 11.77 -1.24 -10.17
N GLY A 293 11.84 -1.31 -11.49
CA GLY A 293 12.60 -2.35 -12.19
C GLY A 293 14.11 -2.31 -11.87
N ASN A 294 14.81 -3.33 -12.27
CA ASN A 294 16.28 -3.41 -12.16
C ASN A 294 16.98 -2.41 -13.08
#